data_1ccff200da4f345abc3ca1f4196e1f86
#
_entry.id   1ccff200da4f345abc3ca1f4196e1f86
#
_cell.length_a   1.000
_cell.length_b   1.000
_cell.length_c   1.000
_cell.angle_alpha   90.00
_cell.angle_beta   90.00
_cell.angle_gamma   90.00
#
_symmetry.space_group_name_H-M   'P 1'
#
loop_
_entity.id
_entity.type
_entity.pdbx_description
1 polymer ?
#
loop_
_entity_poly.entity_id
_entity_poly.type
_entity_poly.pdbx_seq_one_letter_code
_entity_poly.pdbx_strand_id
1 'polypeptide(L)'
;MKRILLISAVILLFINISLAQEKFPSIIPFDEKKLTSDIMTPEVLWSFGRITEMSVAPDGKSIVYGVRYFNIQMNKGQTDFFKINTDGTNKMRLTGSSDAKFGVKWRPDGKRIGYVSNRSGIMQAWEMKPDGSDLRQMSYISDGISEFKYSPDGKKVLYLREVKIDKTVHDIYNDLPKSNARIIDDLMYRHWDEWEDGLYSHIFISDYISENIKDGIDINAGEGWDIPMKPFGGIEQINWSSDSKKIVYATKKMRGKEYAVSTNSEVYVYDLSTKATENISEGMMGFEFAPVCSPDGQYIAWTSMERDGYESDKTRIFIYNTSTKEKVYATKDFDQNADGLEWSKDSKSIYFVSGIRATQEIFRYDLAD
;
A
#
# COMPACT_ATOMS: atom_id res chain seq x y z
N MET A 1 18.77 -66.72 38.04
CA MET A 1 19.40 -65.61 37.31
C MET A 1 18.30 -64.74 36.76
N LYS A 2 17.99 -63.63 37.46
CA LYS A 2 16.95 -62.65 37.02
C LYS A 2 17.64 -61.61 36.19
N ARG A 3 17.24 -61.47 34.91
CA ARG A 3 17.67 -60.37 34.05
C ARG A 3 16.85 -59.13 34.41
N ILE A 4 17.52 -58.13 34.91
CA ILE A 4 16.96 -56.78 35.11
C ILE A 4 17.06 -56.07 33.78
N LEU A 5 15.89 -55.81 33.15
CA LEU A 5 15.80 -54.90 32.02
C LEU A 5 15.82 -53.47 32.56
N LEU A 6 16.89 -52.76 32.30
CA LEU A 6 16.93 -51.28 32.48
C LEU A 6 16.22 -50.64 31.29
N ILE A 7 15.01 -50.17 31.51
CA ILE A 7 14.33 -49.27 30.58
C ILE A 7 14.89 -47.88 30.84
N SER A 8 15.80 -47.45 29.99
CA SER A 8 16.23 -46.05 29.94
C SER A 8 15.11 -45.22 29.34
N ALA A 9 14.32 -44.59 30.20
CA ALA A 9 13.40 -43.54 29.79
C ALA A 9 14.22 -42.34 29.37
N VAL A 10 14.42 -42.16 28.07
CA VAL A 10 14.91 -40.91 27.49
C VAL A 10 13.76 -39.92 27.61
N ILE A 11 13.77 -39.14 28.68
CA ILE A 11 12.97 -37.95 28.80
C ILE A 11 13.55 -36.95 27.80
N LEU A 12 12.99 -36.92 26.58
CA LEU A 12 13.15 -35.79 25.67
C LEU A 12 12.50 -34.57 26.36
N LEU A 13 13.30 -33.83 27.09
CA LEU A 13 12.98 -32.44 27.41
C LEU A 13 12.91 -31.70 26.08
N PHE A 14 11.73 -31.61 25.51
CA PHE A 14 11.42 -30.52 24.59
C PHE A 14 11.52 -29.23 25.41
N ILE A 15 12.71 -28.66 25.43
CA ILE A 15 12.86 -27.26 25.75
C ILE A 15 12.13 -26.54 24.59
N ASN A 16 10.85 -26.28 24.82
CA ASN A 16 10.17 -25.20 24.09
C ASN A 16 10.96 -23.94 24.46
N ILE A 17 12.00 -23.65 23.70
CA ILE A 17 12.46 -22.28 23.54
C ILE A 17 11.32 -21.61 22.74
N SER A 18 10.22 -21.34 23.44
CA SER A 18 9.39 -20.21 23.11
C SER A 18 10.37 -19.04 23.16
N LEU A 19 10.90 -18.66 22.00
CA LEU A 19 11.41 -17.33 21.82
C LEU A 19 10.24 -16.47 22.27
N ALA A 20 10.30 -16.01 23.52
CA ALA A 20 9.34 -15.07 24.05
C ALA A 20 9.44 -13.91 23.08
N GLN A 21 8.49 -13.85 22.15
CA GLN A 21 8.31 -12.68 21.32
C GLN A 21 8.22 -11.56 22.32
N GLU A 22 9.25 -10.69 22.36
CA GLU A 22 9.28 -9.57 23.29
C GLU A 22 7.93 -8.89 23.15
N LYS A 23 7.07 -9.05 24.16
CA LYS A 23 5.78 -8.42 24.16
C LYS A 23 6.07 -6.94 24.07
N PHE A 24 5.73 -6.35 22.94
CA PHE A 24 5.75 -4.90 22.83
C PHE A 24 4.95 -4.38 24.02
N PRO A 25 5.53 -3.53 24.89
CA PRO A 25 4.83 -3.07 26.06
C PRO A 25 3.49 -2.50 25.62
N SER A 26 2.43 -2.84 26.36
CA SER A 26 1.08 -2.32 26.08
C SER A 26 1.20 -0.83 25.81
N ILE A 27 0.54 -0.37 24.74
CA ILE A 27 0.48 1.04 24.37
C ILE A 27 0.25 1.84 25.66
N ILE A 28 1.22 2.69 26.02
CA ILE A 28 1.07 3.64 27.11
C ILE A 28 0.47 4.87 26.46
N PRO A 29 -0.86 5.15 26.66
CA PRO A 29 -1.44 6.36 26.13
C PRO A 29 -0.70 7.56 26.72
N PHE A 30 -0.58 8.62 25.94
CA PHE A 30 -0.13 9.89 26.46
C PHE A 30 -0.97 10.28 27.67
N ASP A 31 -0.33 10.51 28.80
CA ASP A 31 -0.96 10.89 30.05
C ASP A 31 -0.60 12.33 30.39
N GLU A 32 -1.50 13.25 30.10
CA GLU A 32 -1.32 14.69 30.37
C GLU A 32 -0.95 14.98 31.84
N LYS A 33 -1.39 14.13 32.78
CA LYS A 33 -1.08 14.28 34.22
C LYS A 33 0.41 14.05 34.52
N LYS A 34 1.15 13.46 33.59
CA LYS A 34 2.59 13.26 33.72
C LYS A 34 3.43 14.39 33.13
N LEU A 35 2.80 15.38 32.53
CA LEU A 35 3.50 16.56 32.08
C LEU A 35 3.92 17.42 33.27
N THR A 36 5.20 17.64 33.39
CA THR A 36 5.79 18.49 34.45
C THR A 36 6.13 19.89 33.96
N SER A 37 5.94 20.15 32.67
CA SER A 37 6.26 21.39 31.99
C SER A 37 5.39 21.56 30.75
N ASP A 38 5.19 22.78 30.28
CA ASP A 38 4.56 23.15 29.00
C ASP A 38 5.53 23.11 27.81
N ILE A 39 6.79 22.76 28.08
CA ILE A 39 7.82 22.62 27.04
C ILE A 39 7.75 21.22 26.41
N MET A 40 7.67 21.17 25.08
CA MET A 40 7.76 19.93 24.32
C MET A 40 9.16 19.33 24.44
N THR A 41 9.26 18.17 25.10
CA THR A 41 10.51 17.39 25.11
C THR A 41 10.46 16.27 24.06
N PRO A 42 11.60 15.68 23.67
CA PRO A 42 11.62 14.53 22.76
C PRO A 42 10.75 13.36 23.26
N GLU A 43 10.76 13.08 24.57
CA GLU A 43 9.96 12.01 25.17
C GLU A 43 8.47 12.28 25.02
N VAL A 44 8.04 13.51 25.23
CA VAL A 44 6.64 13.92 25.03
C VAL A 44 6.26 13.77 23.56
N LEU A 45 7.09 14.26 22.63
CA LEU A 45 6.85 14.16 21.19
C LEU A 45 6.71 12.68 20.75
N TRP A 46 7.55 11.81 21.25
CA TRP A 46 7.52 10.37 20.89
C TRP A 46 6.38 9.60 21.58
N SER A 47 5.78 10.15 22.62
CA SER A 47 4.63 9.52 23.32
C SER A 47 3.30 9.65 22.55
N PHE A 48 3.21 10.57 21.60
CA PHE A 48 1.99 10.72 20.80
C PHE A 48 1.80 9.56 19.84
N GLY A 49 0.56 9.06 19.77
CA GLY A 49 0.14 8.16 18.71
C GLY A 49 0.02 8.92 17.38
N ARG A 50 0.53 8.33 16.30
CA ARG A 50 0.47 8.89 14.95
C ARG A 50 -0.52 8.12 14.12
N ILE A 51 -1.52 8.82 13.58
CA ILE A 51 -2.45 8.23 12.60
C ILE A 51 -1.64 7.93 11.33
N THR A 52 -1.68 6.68 10.87
CA THR A 52 -0.91 6.22 9.71
C THR A 52 -1.77 6.07 8.45
N GLU A 53 -3.03 5.67 8.65
CA GLU A 53 -3.93 5.31 7.56
C GLU A 53 -5.37 5.33 8.04
N MET A 54 -6.32 5.44 7.12
CA MET A 54 -7.73 5.34 7.42
C MET A 54 -8.54 4.80 6.25
N SER A 55 -9.69 4.19 6.57
CA SER A 55 -10.67 3.73 5.59
C SER A 55 -12.08 3.93 6.12
N VAL A 56 -12.92 4.59 5.32
CA VAL A 56 -14.33 4.82 5.65
C VAL A 56 -15.15 3.60 5.28
N ALA A 57 -16.08 3.20 6.14
CA ALA A 57 -17.00 2.10 5.85
C ALA A 57 -17.88 2.44 4.62
N PRO A 58 -18.29 1.43 3.82
CA PRO A 58 -19.13 1.67 2.63
C PRO A 58 -20.45 2.39 2.91
N ASP A 59 -20.98 2.26 4.14
CA ASP A 59 -22.20 2.95 4.58
C ASP A 59 -21.94 4.39 5.09
N GLY A 60 -20.67 4.83 5.14
CA GLY A 60 -20.26 6.14 5.64
C GLY A 60 -20.38 6.36 7.15
N LYS A 61 -20.73 5.33 7.95
CA LYS A 61 -21.05 5.49 9.37
C LYS A 61 -19.88 5.24 10.32
N SER A 62 -18.82 4.63 9.86
CA SER A 62 -17.65 4.38 10.70
C SER A 62 -16.35 4.47 9.90
N ILE A 63 -15.27 4.70 10.62
CA ILE A 63 -13.90 4.78 10.10
C ILE A 63 -13.06 3.76 10.84
N VAL A 64 -12.29 2.95 10.11
CA VAL A 64 -11.18 2.18 10.65
C VAL A 64 -9.89 2.93 10.37
N TYR A 65 -8.96 2.98 11.34
CA TYR A 65 -7.72 3.72 11.19
C TYR A 65 -6.58 3.07 11.97
N GLY A 66 -5.37 3.28 11.49
CA GLY A 66 -4.15 2.85 12.15
C GLY A 66 -3.58 3.93 13.06
N VAL A 67 -3.10 3.55 14.24
CA VAL A 67 -2.32 4.44 15.11
C VAL A 67 -1.01 3.75 15.45
N ARG A 68 0.10 4.42 15.11
CA ARG A 68 1.44 3.95 15.44
C ARG A 68 1.96 4.62 16.69
N TYR A 69 2.41 3.81 17.64
CA TYR A 69 3.10 4.22 18.85
C TYR A 69 4.56 3.74 18.82
N PHE A 70 5.43 4.47 19.50
CA PHE A 70 6.85 4.16 19.54
C PHE A 70 7.31 3.81 20.96
N ASN A 71 8.18 2.84 21.04
CA ASN A 71 8.96 2.53 22.24
C ASN A 71 10.40 2.97 22.00
N ILE A 72 10.83 4.03 22.67
CA ILE A 72 12.14 4.65 22.49
C ILE A 72 13.25 3.68 22.92
N GLN A 73 13.09 2.98 24.06
CA GLN A 73 14.11 2.07 24.58
C GLN A 73 14.35 0.87 23.63
N MET A 74 13.27 0.39 22.99
CA MET A 74 13.37 -0.71 22.04
C MET A 74 13.69 -0.25 20.62
N ASN A 75 13.67 1.05 20.35
CA ASN A 75 13.77 1.64 19.01
C ASN A 75 12.81 0.99 18.00
N LYS A 76 11.58 0.73 18.43
CA LYS A 76 10.55 0.05 17.62
C LYS A 76 9.23 0.81 17.67
N GLY A 77 8.50 0.75 16.55
CA GLY A 77 7.12 1.22 16.46
C GLY A 77 6.15 0.06 16.26
N GLN A 78 4.95 0.19 16.82
CA GLN A 78 3.84 -0.74 16.61
C GLN A 78 2.60 0.03 16.17
N THR A 79 1.95 -0.47 15.14
CA THR A 79 0.66 0.03 14.67
C THR A 79 -0.46 -0.85 15.22
N ASP A 80 -1.52 -0.25 15.72
CA ASP A 80 -2.77 -0.93 16.03
C ASP A 80 -3.93 -0.27 15.31
N PHE A 81 -4.92 -1.08 14.95
CA PHE A 81 -6.13 -0.60 14.31
C PHE A 81 -7.22 -0.27 15.33
N PHE A 82 -7.91 0.80 15.04
CA PHE A 82 -9.05 1.30 15.82
C PHE A 82 -10.22 1.53 14.88
N LYS A 83 -11.42 1.50 15.44
CA LYS A 83 -12.64 1.92 14.76
C LYS A 83 -13.33 3.01 15.58
N ILE A 84 -13.95 3.95 14.89
CA ILE A 84 -14.76 5.03 15.47
C ILE A 84 -15.94 5.30 14.55
N ASN A 85 -17.07 5.72 15.09
CA ASN A 85 -18.17 6.23 14.28
C ASN A 85 -17.82 7.62 13.70
N THR A 86 -18.41 7.98 12.57
CA THR A 86 -18.17 9.29 11.93
C THR A 86 -18.65 10.48 12.77
N ASP A 87 -19.51 10.24 13.76
CA ASP A 87 -19.94 11.24 14.77
C ASP A 87 -18.99 11.32 15.98
N GLY A 88 -17.88 10.59 15.97
CA GLY A 88 -16.90 10.56 17.06
C GLY A 88 -17.20 9.58 18.21
N THR A 89 -18.32 8.87 18.17
CA THR A 89 -18.71 7.91 19.19
C THR A 89 -18.14 6.51 18.95
N ASN A 90 -18.28 5.62 19.92
CA ASN A 90 -17.94 4.18 19.82
C ASN A 90 -16.51 3.89 19.38
N LYS A 91 -15.55 4.66 19.89
CA LYS A 91 -14.12 4.37 19.67
C LYS A 91 -13.76 3.03 20.31
N MET A 92 -13.21 2.10 19.51
CA MET A 92 -12.73 0.81 19.97
C MET A 92 -11.41 0.42 19.32
N ARG A 93 -10.56 -0.28 20.06
CA ARG A 93 -9.34 -0.89 19.57
C ARG A 93 -9.67 -2.27 18.98
N LEU A 94 -9.22 -2.53 17.74
CA LEU A 94 -9.48 -3.78 17.02
C LEU A 94 -8.32 -4.76 17.14
N THR A 95 -7.07 -4.27 17.22
CA THR A 95 -5.88 -5.12 17.30
C THR A 95 -5.02 -4.75 18.50
N GLY A 96 -4.16 -5.68 18.94
CA GLY A 96 -3.26 -5.47 20.08
C GLY A 96 -2.06 -6.42 20.04
N SER A 97 -1.81 -7.10 18.90
CA SER A 97 -0.69 -8.01 18.71
C SER A 97 0.56 -7.26 18.24
N SER A 98 1.73 -7.84 18.53
CA SER A 98 3.03 -7.26 18.18
C SER A 98 3.45 -7.46 16.72
N ASP A 99 2.67 -8.20 15.92
CA ASP A 99 2.91 -8.39 14.51
C ASP A 99 2.85 -7.06 13.74
N ALA A 100 3.69 -6.91 12.72
CA ALA A 100 3.60 -5.80 11.81
C ALA A 100 2.29 -5.88 11.03
N LYS A 101 1.60 -4.74 10.89
CA LYS A 101 0.32 -4.64 10.18
C LYS A 101 0.12 -3.25 9.59
N PHE A 102 -0.48 -3.21 8.41
CA PHE A 102 -0.79 -1.98 7.66
C PHE A 102 -1.81 -2.25 6.55
N GLY A 103 -2.16 -1.22 5.80
CA GLY A 103 -3.05 -1.31 4.66
C GLY A 103 -4.49 -1.64 5.06
N VAL A 104 -4.98 -1.07 6.18
CA VAL A 104 -6.33 -1.34 6.68
C VAL A 104 -7.39 -0.78 5.75
N LYS A 105 -8.37 -1.61 5.41
CA LYS A 105 -9.47 -1.25 4.51
C LYS A 105 -10.74 -2.02 4.79
N TRP A 106 -11.88 -1.43 4.49
CA TRP A 106 -13.16 -2.13 4.50
C TRP A 106 -13.30 -3.02 3.26
N ARG A 107 -13.87 -4.21 3.44
CA ARG A 107 -14.40 -4.98 2.34
C ARG A 107 -15.63 -4.26 1.76
N PRO A 108 -15.85 -4.26 0.43
CA PRO A 108 -16.93 -3.49 -0.19
C PRO A 108 -18.33 -3.75 0.35
N ASP A 109 -18.60 -4.94 0.90
CA ASP A 109 -19.88 -5.28 1.52
C ASP A 109 -20.03 -4.76 2.98
N GLY A 110 -19.00 -4.10 3.52
CA GLY A 110 -18.99 -3.57 4.90
C GLY A 110 -18.94 -4.62 6.02
N LYS A 111 -18.84 -5.92 5.68
CA LYS A 111 -18.92 -7.00 6.67
C LYS A 111 -17.58 -7.36 7.30
N ARG A 112 -16.48 -6.96 6.68
CA ARG A 112 -15.13 -7.27 7.13
C ARG A 112 -14.17 -6.11 6.91
N ILE A 113 -13.09 -6.14 7.68
CA ILE A 113 -11.95 -5.24 7.60
C ILE A 113 -10.74 -6.07 7.21
N GLY A 114 -10.14 -5.74 6.06
CA GLY A 114 -8.94 -6.40 5.55
C GLY A 114 -7.67 -5.59 5.85
N TYR A 115 -6.53 -6.26 5.96
CA TYR A 115 -5.23 -5.64 6.17
C TYR A 115 -4.09 -6.62 5.84
N VAL A 116 -2.87 -6.15 5.74
CA VAL A 116 -1.67 -6.97 5.58
C VAL A 116 -0.98 -7.15 6.93
N SER A 117 -0.50 -8.36 7.23
CA SER A 117 0.26 -8.64 8.46
C SER A 117 1.22 -9.80 8.28
N ASN A 118 2.36 -9.74 9.01
CA ASN A 118 3.33 -10.83 9.10
C ASN A 118 3.03 -11.84 10.22
N ARG A 119 1.81 -11.89 10.71
CA ARG A 119 1.40 -12.76 11.83
C ARG A 119 1.68 -14.25 11.61
N SER A 120 1.69 -14.71 10.35
CA SER A 120 2.04 -16.08 9.94
C SER A 120 3.52 -16.28 9.58
N GLY A 121 4.38 -15.30 9.88
CA GLY A 121 5.82 -15.34 9.59
C GLY A 121 6.21 -14.39 8.46
N ILE A 122 5.45 -14.36 7.36
CA ILE A 122 5.62 -13.44 6.24
C ILE A 122 4.35 -12.60 6.03
N MET A 123 4.46 -11.52 5.27
CA MET A 123 3.33 -10.63 5.00
C MET A 123 2.27 -11.34 4.18
N GLN A 124 1.04 -11.39 4.70
CA GLN A 124 -0.13 -11.99 4.08
C GLN A 124 -1.35 -11.10 4.29
N ALA A 125 -2.38 -11.27 3.47
CA ALA A 125 -3.66 -10.63 3.68
C ALA A 125 -4.45 -11.34 4.80
N TRP A 126 -5.08 -10.54 5.64
CA TRP A 126 -5.90 -10.96 6.77
C TRP A 126 -7.21 -10.20 6.78
N GLU A 127 -8.22 -10.79 7.38
CA GLU A 127 -9.51 -10.14 7.64
C GLU A 127 -9.98 -10.38 9.07
N MET A 128 -10.78 -9.43 9.56
CA MET A 128 -11.50 -9.53 10.82
C MET A 128 -12.92 -8.95 10.68
N LYS A 129 -13.82 -9.28 11.60
CA LYS A 129 -15.10 -8.57 11.71
C LYS A 129 -14.91 -7.13 12.19
N PRO A 130 -15.90 -6.25 11.98
CA PRO A 130 -15.83 -4.84 12.40
C PRO A 130 -15.71 -4.61 13.92
N ASP A 131 -15.87 -5.65 14.73
CA ASP A 131 -15.66 -5.66 16.19
C ASP A 131 -14.27 -6.21 16.58
N GLY A 132 -13.41 -6.53 15.60
CA GLY A 132 -12.09 -7.13 15.83
C GLY A 132 -12.09 -8.64 16.02
N SER A 133 -13.26 -9.27 16.09
CA SER A 133 -13.39 -10.74 16.23
C SER A 133 -13.23 -11.48 14.90
N ASP A 134 -13.20 -12.81 14.96
CA ASP A 134 -13.19 -13.72 13.81
C ASP A 134 -12.07 -13.39 12.81
N LEU A 135 -10.85 -13.26 13.36
CA LEU A 135 -9.63 -13.02 12.60
C LEU A 135 -9.26 -14.25 11.77
N ARG A 136 -8.97 -14.05 10.48
CA ARG A 136 -8.57 -15.12 9.57
C ARG A 136 -7.53 -14.65 8.56
N GLN A 137 -6.68 -15.56 8.13
CA GLN A 137 -5.76 -15.36 7.01
C GLN A 137 -6.51 -15.60 5.70
N MET A 138 -6.30 -14.70 4.73
CA MET A 138 -6.93 -14.77 3.41
C MET A 138 -5.98 -15.26 2.32
N SER A 139 -4.68 -15.02 2.46
CA SER A 139 -3.68 -15.42 1.46
C SER A 139 -2.62 -16.33 2.05
N TYR A 140 -2.09 -17.23 1.19
CA TYR A 140 -1.02 -18.18 1.51
C TYR A 140 0.00 -18.18 0.37
N ILE A 141 0.43 -16.98 -0.04
CA ILE A 141 1.40 -16.76 -1.11
C ILE A 141 2.80 -17.03 -0.56
N SER A 142 3.60 -17.85 -1.25
CA SER A 142 4.89 -18.35 -0.74
C SER A 142 5.87 -17.24 -0.37
N ASP A 143 5.94 -16.19 -1.18
CA ASP A 143 6.85 -15.06 -1.00
C ASP A 143 6.18 -13.88 -0.29
N GLY A 144 4.91 -14.04 0.09
CA GLY A 144 4.11 -13.01 0.71
C GLY A 144 3.52 -12.01 -0.28
N ILE A 145 2.88 -11.00 0.27
CA ILE A 145 2.32 -9.86 -0.47
C ILE A 145 2.68 -8.56 0.25
N SER A 146 2.88 -7.48 -0.48
CA SER A 146 3.18 -6.18 0.12
C SER A 146 1.92 -5.34 0.35
N GLU A 147 0.88 -5.49 -0.46
CA GLU A 147 -0.39 -4.75 -0.33
C GLU A 147 -1.51 -5.44 -1.14
N PHE A 148 -2.78 -5.07 -0.93
CA PHE A 148 -3.89 -5.54 -1.75
C PHE A 148 -5.05 -4.55 -1.80
N LYS A 149 -5.94 -4.69 -2.80
CA LYS A 149 -7.26 -4.00 -2.89
C LYS A 149 -8.34 -4.96 -3.33
N TYR A 150 -9.51 -4.89 -2.69
CA TYR A 150 -10.70 -5.56 -3.21
C TYR A 150 -11.20 -4.88 -4.48
N SER A 151 -11.74 -5.65 -5.42
CA SER A 151 -12.55 -5.07 -6.49
C SER A 151 -13.85 -4.48 -5.92
N PRO A 152 -14.41 -3.42 -6.53
CA PRO A 152 -15.67 -2.81 -6.07
C PRO A 152 -16.83 -3.82 -5.92
N ASP A 153 -16.91 -4.83 -6.78
CA ASP A 153 -17.93 -5.90 -6.70
C ASP A 153 -17.62 -6.99 -5.66
N GLY A 154 -16.46 -6.91 -5.00
CA GLY A 154 -16.01 -7.84 -3.97
C GLY A 154 -15.69 -9.26 -4.47
N LYS A 155 -15.57 -9.48 -5.79
CA LYS A 155 -15.33 -10.81 -6.35
C LYS A 155 -13.87 -11.10 -6.66
N LYS A 156 -13.05 -10.06 -6.73
CA LYS A 156 -11.62 -10.16 -7.03
C LYS A 156 -10.80 -9.35 -6.03
N VAL A 157 -9.52 -9.67 -6.00
CA VAL A 157 -8.51 -8.90 -5.28
C VAL A 157 -7.33 -8.68 -6.21
N LEU A 158 -6.84 -7.46 -6.30
CA LEU A 158 -5.48 -7.22 -6.75
C LEU A 158 -4.55 -7.23 -5.54
N TYR A 159 -3.35 -7.73 -5.71
CA TYR A 159 -2.30 -7.66 -4.70
C TYR A 159 -0.94 -7.43 -5.34
N LEU A 160 -0.01 -6.93 -4.54
CA LEU A 160 1.35 -6.63 -4.95
C LEU A 160 2.30 -7.70 -4.43
N ARG A 161 3.21 -8.13 -5.29
CA ARG A 161 4.26 -9.09 -4.97
C ARG A 161 5.51 -8.77 -5.78
N GLU A 162 6.68 -8.96 -5.18
CA GLU A 162 7.94 -8.87 -5.90
C GLU A 162 8.16 -10.10 -6.79
N VAL A 163 8.64 -9.83 -8.00
CA VAL A 163 8.95 -10.85 -9.02
C VAL A 163 10.39 -10.69 -9.45
N LYS A 164 11.12 -11.80 -9.50
CA LYS A 164 12.51 -11.81 -9.96
C LYS A 164 12.56 -11.75 -11.49
N ILE A 165 13.08 -10.67 -12.02
CA ILE A 165 13.25 -10.44 -13.45
C ILE A 165 14.73 -10.53 -13.84
N ASP A 166 15.61 -9.84 -13.10
CA ASP A 166 17.03 -9.80 -13.43
C ASP A 166 17.83 -10.86 -12.67
N LYS A 167 18.89 -11.35 -13.30
CA LYS A 167 19.78 -12.33 -12.71
C LYS A 167 20.72 -11.67 -11.71
N THR A 168 20.85 -12.28 -10.56
CA THR A 168 21.84 -11.92 -9.55
C THR A 168 23.14 -12.69 -9.75
N VAL A 169 24.17 -12.34 -8.98
CA VAL A 169 25.45 -13.10 -8.96
C VAL A 169 25.21 -14.58 -8.68
N HIS A 170 24.28 -14.94 -7.78
CA HIS A 170 23.98 -16.32 -7.46
C HIS A 170 23.30 -17.09 -8.61
N ASP A 171 22.61 -16.41 -9.52
CA ASP A 171 22.02 -17.03 -10.71
C ASP A 171 23.05 -17.25 -11.82
N ILE A 172 24.08 -16.41 -11.86
CA ILE A 172 25.16 -16.48 -12.84
C ILE A 172 26.27 -17.44 -12.38
N TYR A 173 26.61 -17.37 -11.10
CA TYR A 173 27.66 -18.16 -10.44
C TYR A 173 27.07 -18.97 -9.30
N ASN A 174 26.33 -20.02 -9.64
CA ASN A 174 25.62 -20.87 -8.68
C ASN A 174 26.57 -21.71 -7.78
N ASP A 175 27.84 -21.81 -8.15
CA ASP A 175 28.91 -22.44 -7.37
C ASP A 175 29.47 -21.51 -6.26
N LEU A 176 29.03 -20.25 -6.21
CA LEU A 176 29.45 -19.26 -5.22
C LEU A 176 28.30 -18.83 -4.27
N PRO A 177 27.65 -19.77 -3.55
CA PRO A 177 26.44 -19.48 -2.79
C PRO A 177 26.64 -18.53 -1.60
N LYS A 178 27.87 -18.28 -1.20
CA LYS A 178 28.23 -17.36 -0.09
C LYS A 178 28.72 -16.00 -0.58
N SER A 179 28.79 -15.78 -1.89
CA SER A 179 29.18 -14.48 -2.43
C SER A 179 28.12 -13.43 -2.10
N ASN A 180 28.54 -12.25 -1.67
CA ASN A 180 27.70 -11.07 -1.55
C ASN A 180 28.05 -9.98 -2.58
N ALA A 181 28.79 -10.36 -3.63
CA ALA A 181 29.14 -9.48 -4.73
C ALA A 181 27.90 -9.07 -5.53
N ARG A 182 27.97 -7.95 -6.20
CA ARG A 182 26.99 -7.47 -7.19
C ARG A 182 27.68 -7.21 -8.49
N ILE A 183 26.99 -7.52 -9.59
CA ILE A 183 27.40 -7.15 -10.94
C ILE A 183 26.58 -5.92 -11.31
N ILE A 184 27.24 -4.82 -11.61
CA ILE A 184 26.61 -3.53 -11.88
C ILE A 184 27.11 -3.07 -13.24
N ASP A 185 26.24 -3.13 -14.23
CA ASP A 185 26.53 -2.75 -15.61
C ASP A 185 25.79 -1.48 -16.05
N ASP A 186 24.79 -1.05 -15.27
CA ASP A 186 23.96 0.12 -15.59
C ASP A 186 23.41 0.77 -14.31
N LEU A 187 22.63 1.85 -14.46
CA LEU A 187 21.86 2.53 -13.44
C LEU A 187 20.38 2.06 -13.53
N MET A 188 19.58 2.13 -12.48
CA MET A 188 19.93 2.52 -11.13
C MET A 188 20.25 1.26 -10.34
N TYR A 189 21.41 1.15 -9.76
CA TYR A 189 21.83 -0.03 -8.98
C TYR A 189 21.52 0.11 -7.50
N ARG A 190 21.22 1.32 -7.05
CA ARG A 190 20.92 1.64 -5.66
C ARG A 190 20.07 2.90 -5.58
N HIS A 191 19.04 2.87 -4.74
CA HIS A 191 18.26 4.05 -4.36
C HIS A 191 18.34 4.24 -2.85
N TRP A 192 18.92 5.36 -2.39
CA TRP A 192 19.25 5.63 -0.98
C TRP A 192 20.05 4.49 -0.34
N ASP A 193 19.48 3.73 0.60
CA ASP A 193 20.09 2.61 1.30
C ASP A 193 19.63 1.23 0.79
N GLU A 194 18.77 1.19 -0.23
CA GLU A 194 18.30 -0.04 -0.86
C GLU A 194 19.02 -0.32 -2.16
N TRP A 195 19.43 -1.58 -2.36
CA TRP A 195 20.02 -2.07 -3.59
C TRP A 195 18.95 -2.59 -4.54
N GLU A 196 19.13 -2.31 -5.82
CA GLU A 196 18.40 -3.03 -6.86
C GLU A 196 18.97 -4.45 -6.97
N ASP A 197 18.15 -5.44 -6.66
CA ASP A 197 18.54 -6.86 -6.58
C ASP A 197 17.82 -7.74 -7.61
N GLY A 198 17.25 -7.11 -8.63
CA GLY A 198 16.55 -7.77 -9.72
C GLY A 198 15.11 -8.19 -9.40
N LEU A 199 14.58 -7.73 -8.27
CA LEU A 199 13.19 -7.89 -7.88
C LEU A 199 12.39 -6.64 -8.23
N TYR A 200 11.22 -6.83 -8.83
CA TYR A 200 10.30 -5.75 -9.18
C TYR A 200 8.91 -6.04 -8.64
N SER A 201 8.26 -5.00 -8.14
CA SER A 201 6.89 -5.11 -7.65
C SER A 201 5.90 -5.15 -8.81
N HIS A 202 5.09 -6.22 -8.88
CA HIS A 202 4.07 -6.43 -9.90
C HIS A 202 2.67 -6.50 -9.31
N ILE A 203 1.67 -6.23 -10.16
CA ILE A 203 0.25 -6.39 -9.83
C ILE A 203 -0.19 -7.80 -10.19
N PHE A 204 -0.74 -8.50 -9.21
CA PHE A 204 -1.40 -9.79 -9.38
C PHE A 204 -2.91 -9.64 -9.20
N ILE A 205 -3.69 -10.36 -10.00
CA ILE A 205 -5.15 -10.39 -9.89
C ILE A 205 -5.58 -11.81 -9.57
N SER A 206 -6.33 -11.96 -8.48
CA SER A 206 -6.92 -13.24 -8.06
C SER A 206 -8.43 -13.13 -7.90
N ASP A 207 -9.13 -14.21 -8.17
CA ASP A 207 -10.51 -14.35 -7.72
C ASP A 207 -10.56 -14.45 -6.20
N TYR A 208 -11.51 -13.75 -5.59
CA TYR A 208 -11.79 -13.82 -4.17
C TYR A 208 -12.98 -14.74 -3.92
N ILE A 209 -12.68 -16.05 -3.86
CA ILE A 209 -13.68 -17.10 -3.73
C ILE A 209 -13.56 -17.76 -2.36
N SER A 210 -14.69 -17.94 -1.67
CA SER A 210 -14.74 -18.54 -0.34
C SER A 210 -13.78 -17.85 0.64
N GLU A 211 -13.67 -16.54 0.47
CA GLU A 211 -12.88 -15.68 1.36
C GLU A 211 -11.37 -15.97 1.36
N ASN A 212 -10.86 -16.53 0.25
CA ASN A 212 -9.44 -16.81 0.03
C ASN A 212 -8.91 -16.12 -1.23
N ILE A 213 -7.68 -15.64 -1.13
CA ILE A 213 -6.86 -15.15 -2.23
C ILE A 213 -5.90 -16.26 -2.63
N LYS A 214 -5.96 -16.68 -3.89
CA LYS A 214 -5.04 -17.67 -4.46
C LYS A 214 -3.92 -17.00 -5.20
N ASP A 215 -2.96 -17.79 -5.68
CA ASP A 215 -1.98 -17.30 -6.66
C ASP A 215 -2.73 -16.70 -7.84
N GLY A 216 -2.47 -15.40 -8.07
CA GLY A 216 -3.12 -14.61 -9.09
C GLY A 216 -2.37 -14.64 -10.41
N ILE A 217 -2.95 -13.98 -11.40
CA ILE A 217 -2.32 -13.73 -12.68
C ILE A 217 -1.49 -12.44 -12.56
N ASP A 218 -0.20 -12.52 -12.87
CA ASP A 218 0.67 -11.37 -13.03
C ASP A 218 0.30 -10.63 -14.31
N ILE A 219 -0.21 -9.39 -14.18
CA ILE A 219 -0.60 -8.59 -15.35
C ILE A 219 0.58 -7.85 -16.00
N ASN A 220 1.73 -7.88 -15.35
CA ASN A 220 2.96 -7.23 -15.79
C ASN A 220 4.08 -8.26 -16.04
N ALA A 221 3.73 -9.50 -16.31
CA ALA A 221 4.67 -10.60 -16.46
C ALA A 221 5.79 -10.29 -17.46
N GLY A 222 7.04 -10.41 -16.99
CA GLY A 222 8.24 -10.14 -17.79
C GLY A 222 8.65 -8.66 -17.87
N GLU A 223 7.88 -7.75 -17.27
CA GLU A 223 8.22 -6.34 -17.18
C GLU A 223 9.26 -6.08 -16.07
N GLY A 224 10.30 -5.30 -16.34
CA GLY A 224 11.38 -5.01 -15.41
C GLY A 224 11.29 -3.59 -14.84
N TRP A 225 10.13 -3.24 -14.27
CA TRP A 225 9.86 -1.99 -13.57
C TRP A 225 8.86 -2.20 -12.45
N ASP A 226 8.93 -1.33 -11.44
CA ASP A 226 8.09 -1.42 -10.26
C ASP A 226 6.69 -0.82 -10.46
N ILE A 227 5.67 -1.52 -9.97
CA ILE A 227 4.30 -1.04 -9.82
C ILE A 227 3.80 -1.41 -8.42
N PRO A 228 3.66 -0.44 -7.52
CA PRO A 228 3.86 1.01 -7.65
C PRO A 228 5.32 1.40 -7.82
N MET A 229 5.55 2.62 -8.34
CA MET A 229 6.88 3.16 -8.60
C MET A 229 7.66 3.36 -7.31
N LYS A 230 8.91 2.91 -7.27
CA LYS A 230 9.85 3.27 -6.20
C LYS A 230 10.45 4.66 -6.45
N PRO A 231 10.85 5.40 -5.38
CA PRO A 231 10.80 5.02 -3.97
C PRO A 231 9.52 5.46 -3.25
N PHE A 232 8.70 6.33 -3.84
CA PHE A 232 7.58 6.99 -3.16
C PHE A 232 6.21 6.39 -3.46
N GLY A 233 6.12 5.50 -4.43
CA GLY A 233 4.85 4.92 -4.84
C GLY A 233 4.31 3.90 -3.83
N GLY A 234 3.00 3.99 -3.59
CA GLY A 234 2.23 3.05 -2.80
C GLY A 234 0.99 2.57 -3.53
N ILE A 235 0.12 1.90 -2.83
CA ILE A 235 -1.11 1.31 -3.38
C ILE A 235 -2.09 2.36 -3.95
N GLU A 236 -1.93 3.65 -3.62
CA GLU A 236 -2.68 4.77 -4.20
C GLU A 236 -2.43 4.94 -5.70
N GLN A 237 -1.30 4.46 -6.21
CA GLN A 237 -0.99 4.49 -7.64
C GLN A 237 -1.73 3.44 -8.46
N ILE A 238 -2.52 2.57 -7.81
CA ILE A 238 -3.20 1.46 -8.47
C ILE A 238 -4.66 1.44 -8.03
N ASN A 239 -5.60 1.46 -8.97
CA ASN A 239 -7.01 1.42 -8.65
C ASN A 239 -7.82 0.50 -9.58
N TRP A 240 -8.93 0.00 -9.08
CA TRP A 240 -9.94 -0.66 -9.88
C TRP A 240 -10.81 0.36 -10.60
N SER A 241 -11.25 0.02 -11.80
CA SER A 241 -12.42 0.70 -12.37
C SER A 241 -13.67 0.38 -11.54
N SER A 242 -14.64 1.29 -11.55
CA SER A 242 -15.87 1.14 -10.77
C SER A 242 -16.68 -0.12 -11.12
N ASP A 243 -16.58 -0.62 -12.36
CA ASP A 243 -17.23 -1.83 -12.85
C ASP A 243 -16.40 -3.11 -12.59
N SER A 244 -15.26 -3.01 -11.93
CA SER A 244 -14.35 -4.12 -11.59
C SER A 244 -13.74 -4.85 -12.80
N LYS A 245 -13.75 -4.24 -14.00
CA LYS A 245 -13.24 -4.89 -15.22
C LYS A 245 -11.87 -4.41 -15.65
N LYS A 246 -11.38 -3.32 -15.09
CA LYS A 246 -10.10 -2.73 -15.46
C LYS A 246 -9.28 -2.38 -14.23
N ILE A 247 -7.96 -2.34 -14.39
CA ILE A 247 -7.02 -1.80 -13.43
C ILE A 247 -6.43 -0.53 -14.04
N VAL A 248 -6.44 0.56 -13.28
CA VAL A 248 -5.77 1.80 -13.63
C VAL A 248 -4.56 1.97 -12.73
N TYR A 249 -3.40 2.21 -13.30
CA TYR A 249 -2.17 2.32 -12.52
C TYR A 249 -1.18 3.30 -13.15
N ALA A 250 -0.35 3.88 -12.31
CA ALA A 250 0.77 4.70 -12.74
C ALA A 250 2.08 3.94 -12.60
N THR A 251 2.95 4.05 -13.60
CA THR A 251 4.30 3.48 -13.54
C THR A 251 5.24 4.15 -14.52
N LYS A 252 6.54 3.94 -14.29
CA LYS A 252 7.64 4.42 -15.11
C LYS A 252 8.24 3.23 -15.88
N LYS A 253 7.82 3.05 -17.13
CA LYS A 253 8.28 1.94 -17.99
C LYS A 253 9.64 2.24 -18.62
N MET A 254 10.64 2.41 -17.78
CA MET A 254 12.02 2.69 -18.16
C MET A 254 12.98 1.79 -17.40
N ARG A 255 14.20 1.62 -17.91
CA ARG A 255 15.26 0.83 -17.28
C ARG A 255 16.62 1.51 -17.43
N GLY A 256 17.57 1.08 -16.62
CA GLY A 256 18.94 1.50 -16.72
C GLY A 256 19.14 3.01 -16.54
N LYS A 257 20.03 3.59 -17.32
CA LYS A 257 20.33 5.02 -17.28
C LYS A 257 19.10 5.89 -17.55
N GLU A 258 18.21 5.45 -18.43
CA GLU A 258 16.99 6.18 -18.75
C GLU A 258 16.11 6.34 -17.51
N TYR A 259 15.95 5.25 -16.73
CA TYR A 259 15.24 5.30 -15.45
C TYR A 259 15.86 6.30 -14.47
N ALA A 260 17.19 6.37 -14.41
CA ALA A 260 17.91 7.19 -13.46
C ALA A 260 17.83 8.71 -13.75
N VAL A 261 17.70 9.10 -15.02
CA VAL A 261 17.74 10.52 -15.44
C VAL A 261 16.36 11.12 -15.67
N SER A 262 15.32 10.31 -15.82
CA SER A 262 13.96 10.77 -16.08
C SER A 262 13.08 10.61 -14.83
N THR A 263 12.19 11.56 -14.60
CA THR A 263 11.08 11.45 -13.62
C THR A 263 9.76 11.11 -14.32
N ASN A 264 9.74 11.02 -15.65
CA ASN A 264 8.52 10.77 -16.41
C ASN A 264 7.91 9.42 -16.03
N SER A 265 6.63 9.45 -15.72
CA SER A 265 5.78 8.28 -15.49
C SER A 265 4.47 8.46 -16.23
N GLU A 266 3.74 7.38 -16.42
CA GLU A 266 2.54 7.39 -17.22
C GLU A 266 1.41 6.61 -16.55
N VAL A 267 0.16 6.95 -16.91
CA VAL A 267 -1.04 6.26 -16.45
C VAL A 267 -1.49 5.25 -17.49
N TYR A 268 -1.66 4.01 -17.04
CA TYR A 268 -2.08 2.88 -17.85
C TYR A 268 -3.42 2.33 -17.40
N VAL A 269 -4.17 1.78 -18.35
CA VAL A 269 -5.42 1.06 -18.13
C VAL A 269 -5.26 -0.36 -18.66
N TYR A 270 -5.30 -1.35 -17.78
CA TYR A 270 -5.32 -2.77 -18.14
C TYR A 270 -6.73 -3.30 -18.14
N ASP A 271 -7.18 -3.90 -19.23
CA ASP A 271 -8.50 -4.53 -19.37
C ASP A 271 -8.42 -6.03 -19.09
N LEU A 272 -9.19 -6.51 -18.11
CA LEU A 272 -9.14 -7.90 -17.66
C LEU A 272 -9.64 -8.89 -18.71
N SER A 273 -10.53 -8.46 -19.60
CA SER A 273 -11.14 -9.33 -20.60
C SER A 273 -10.26 -9.51 -21.83
N THR A 274 -9.66 -8.44 -22.31
CA THR A 274 -8.80 -8.44 -23.49
C THR A 274 -7.33 -8.65 -23.16
N LYS A 275 -6.95 -8.42 -21.89
CA LYS A 275 -5.57 -8.41 -21.40
C LYS A 275 -4.68 -7.34 -22.08
N ALA A 276 -5.31 -6.33 -22.66
CA ALA A 276 -4.62 -5.22 -23.29
C ALA A 276 -4.36 -4.11 -22.28
N THR A 277 -3.22 -3.44 -22.42
CA THR A 277 -2.85 -2.23 -21.67
C THR A 277 -2.84 -1.03 -22.60
N GLU A 278 -3.54 0.03 -22.22
CA GLU A 278 -3.59 1.31 -22.93
C GLU A 278 -2.87 2.38 -22.10
N ASN A 279 -1.98 3.17 -22.72
CA ASN A 279 -1.41 4.37 -22.11
C ASN A 279 -2.37 5.54 -22.34
N ILE A 280 -2.95 6.08 -21.28
CA ILE A 280 -3.94 7.18 -21.39
C ILE A 280 -3.32 8.56 -21.15
N SER A 281 -2.07 8.63 -20.67
CA SER A 281 -1.32 9.88 -20.49
C SER A 281 -0.28 10.11 -21.61
N GLU A 282 -0.29 9.30 -22.67
CA GLU A 282 0.67 9.41 -23.78
C GLU A 282 0.88 10.85 -24.23
N GLY A 283 2.15 11.25 -24.38
CA GLY A 283 2.57 12.59 -24.76
C GLY A 283 2.72 13.58 -23.58
N MET A 284 2.39 13.18 -22.35
CA MET A 284 2.72 13.92 -21.15
C MET A 284 4.14 13.57 -20.70
N MET A 285 4.93 14.58 -20.30
CA MET A 285 6.38 14.42 -20.11
C MET A 285 6.80 14.51 -18.64
N GLY A 286 5.86 14.62 -17.73
CA GLY A 286 6.19 14.79 -16.32
C GLY A 286 5.90 13.56 -15.47
N PHE A 287 5.65 13.79 -14.20
CA PHE A 287 5.36 12.73 -13.24
C PHE A 287 3.84 12.58 -13.05
N GLU A 288 3.30 11.53 -13.65
CA GLU A 288 1.87 11.18 -13.59
C GLU A 288 1.65 10.15 -12.48
N PHE A 289 0.74 10.41 -11.53
CA PHE A 289 0.56 9.52 -10.38
C PHE A 289 -0.86 9.57 -9.78
N ALA A 290 -1.15 8.63 -8.86
CA ALA A 290 -2.39 8.54 -8.08
C ALA A 290 -3.69 8.61 -8.92
N PRO A 291 -3.87 7.75 -9.94
CA PRO A 291 -5.06 7.77 -10.77
C PRO A 291 -6.29 7.27 -9.99
N VAL A 292 -7.43 7.97 -10.15
CA VAL A 292 -8.71 7.63 -9.53
C VAL A 292 -9.84 7.57 -10.56
N CYS A 293 -10.63 6.50 -10.52
CA CYS A 293 -11.79 6.34 -11.41
C CYS A 293 -13.03 7.00 -10.81
N SER A 294 -13.84 7.66 -11.64
CA SER A 294 -15.15 8.15 -11.21
C SER A 294 -16.11 6.99 -10.88
N PRO A 295 -17.04 7.15 -9.94
CA PRO A 295 -18.00 6.12 -9.57
C PRO A 295 -18.84 5.59 -10.74
N ASP A 296 -19.18 6.44 -11.72
CA ASP A 296 -19.90 6.07 -12.93
C ASP A 296 -19.04 5.44 -14.03
N GLY A 297 -17.69 5.44 -13.84
CA GLY A 297 -16.72 4.88 -14.78
C GLY A 297 -16.48 5.73 -16.05
N GLN A 298 -17.06 6.92 -16.14
CA GLN A 298 -16.89 7.77 -17.32
C GLN A 298 -15.56 8.52 -17.35
N TYR A 299 -14.93 8.72 -16.17
CA TYR A 299 -13.72 9.52 -16.06
C TYR A 299 -12.65 8.82 -15.25
N ILE A 300 -11.40 9.14 -15.58
CA ILE A 300 -10.22 8.83 -14.80
C ILE A 300 -9.49 10.15 -14.54
N ALA A 301 -9.23 10.48 -13.28
CA ALA A 301 -8.45 11.64 -12.91
C ALA A 301 -7.13 11.22 -12.31
N TRP A 302 -6.08 12.01 -12.49
CA TRP A 302 -4.78 11.79 -11.86
C TRP A 302 -4.07 13.11 -11.58
N THR A 303 -3.04 13.04 -10.76
CA THR A 303 -2.14 14.16 -10.50
C THR A 303 -0.94 14.10 -11.44
N SER A 304 -0.48 15.27 -11.88
CA SER A 304 0.52 15.42 -12.94
C SER A 304 1.48 16.57 -12.64
N MET A 305 2.77 16.34 -12.73
CA MET A 305 3.79 17.37 -12.91
C MET A 305 4.00 17.63 -14.39
N GLU A 306 4.66 18.75 -14.76
CA GLU A 306 4.75 19.15 -16.17
C GLU A 306 5.97 18.64 -16.89
N ARG A 307 7.14 18.70 -16.23
CA ARG A 307 8.43 18.54 -16.88
C ARG A 307 9.18 17.33 -16.36
N ASP A 308 9.76 16.60 -17.28
CA ASP A 308 10.69 15.54 -16.96
C ASP A 308 11.95 16.07 -16.24
N GLY A 309 12.39 15.37 -15.19
CA GLY A 309 13.55 15.73 -14.39
C GLY A 309 13.36 16.96 -13.48
N TYR A 310 12.12 17.45 -13.32
CA TYR A 310 11.87 18.67 -12.54
C TYR A 310 10.86 18.44 -11.41
N GLU A 311 11.35 17.97 -10.28
CA GLU A 311 10.53 17.53 -9.13
C GLU A 311 9.85 18.68 -8.35
N SER A 312 10.16 19.93 -8.65
CA SER A 312 9.53 21.10 -8.04
C SER A 312 8.37 21.70 -8.84
N ASP A 313 7.96 21.02 -9.91
CA ASP A 313 6.78 21.43 -10.67
C ASP A 313 5.51 21.34 -9.83
N LYS A 314 4.57 22.22 -10.17
CA LYS A 314 3.25 22.21 -9.57
C LYS A 314 2.51 20.90 -9.90
N THR A 315 1.92 20.29 -8.89
CA THR A 315 1.02 19.15 -9.06
C THR A 315 -0.33 19.62 -9.60
N ARG A 316 -0.67 19.14 -10.78
CA ARG A 316 -1.88 19.50 -11.55
C ARG A 316 -2.90 18.36 -11.52
N ILE A 317 -4.17 18.63 -11.80
CA ILE A 317 -5.19 17.61 -12.02
C ILE A 317 -5.53 17.51 -13.50
N PHE A 318 -5.41 16.31 -14.05
CA PHE A 318 -5.95 15.95 -15.37
C PHE A 318 -7.13 15.00 -15.23
N ILE A 319 -8.11 15.17 -16.12
CA ILE A 319 -9.30 14.33 -16.19
C ILE A 319 -9.40 13.79 -17.62
N TYR A 320 -9.48 12.47 -17.72
CA TYR A 320 -9.63 11.75 -18.98
C TYR A 320 -11.03 11.18 -19.12
N ASN A 321 -11.70 11.48 -20.20
CA ASN A 321 -12.99 10.90 -20.55
C ASN A 321 -12.78 9.56 -21.24
N THR A 322 -13.26 8.47 -20.65
CA THR A 322 -13.03 7.10 -21.14
C THR A 322 -13.67 6.81 -22.48
N SER A 323 -14.70 7.56 -22.87
CA SER A 323 -15.44 7.40 -24.13
C SER A 323 -14.88 8.27 -25.26
N THR A 324 -14.64 9.56 -25.02
CA THR A 324 -14.14 10.51 -26.04
C THR A 324 -12.63 10.49 -26.16
N LYS A 325 -11.92 9.95 -25.16
CA LYS A 325 -10.46 9.95 -25.05
C LYS A 325 -9.85 11.34 -24.84
N GLU A 326 -10.65 12.33 -24.55
CA GLU A 326 -10.19 13.69 -24.28
C GLU A 326 -9.59 13.82 -22.90
N LYS A 327 -8.51 14.62 -22.80
CA LYS A 327 -7.84 14.99 -21.55
C LYS A 327 -8.10 16.47 -21.27
N VAL A 328 -8.58 16.78 -20.06
CA VAL A 328 -8.84 18.15 -19.61
C VAL A 328 -7.87 18.47 -18.46
N TYR A 329 -7.16 19.60 -18.56
CA TYR A 329 -6.39 20.16 -17.46
C TYR A 329 -7.34 20.93 -16.51
N ALA A 330 -7.83 20.24 -15.49
CA ALA A 330 -8.87 20.76 -14.59
C ALA A 330 -8.41 21.94 -13.72
N THR A 331 -7.15 21.93 -13.28
CA THR A 331 -6.58 22.97 -12.39
C THR A 331 -5.75 24.01 -13.14
N LYS A 332 -6.07 24.31 -14.41
CA LYS A 332 -5.29 25.24 -15.25
C LYS A 332 -5.12 26.62 -14.61
N ASP A 333 -6.20 27.14 -14.04
CA ASP A 333 -6.25 28.49 -13.44
C ASP A 333 -6.02 28.47 -11.92
N PHE A 334 -5.61 27.32 -11.35
CA PHE A 334 -5.32 27.16 -9.94
C PHE A 334 -3.80 27.19 -9.71
N ASP A 335 -3.35 28.12 -8.87
CA ASP A 335 -1.93 28.45 -8.70
C ASP A 335 -1.23 27.65 -7.56
N GLN A 336 -1.85 26.60 -7.05
CA GLN A 336 -1.29 25.78 -5.98
C GLN A 336 -1.21 24.30 -6.40
N ASN A 337 -0.49 23.49 -5.63
CA ASN A 337 -0.50 22.04 -5.77
C ASN A 337 -1.87 21.46 -5.47
N ALA A 338 -2.23 20.40 -6.14
CA ALA A 338 -3.46 19.66 -5.92
C ALA A 338 -3.15 18.19 -5.68
N ASP A 339 -3.50 17.68 -4.49
CA ASP A 339 -3.20 16.31 -4.06
C ASP A 339 -4.43 15.63 -3.45
N GLY A 340 -4.36 14.30 -3.27
CA GLY A 340 -5.39 13.54 -2.55
C GLY A 340 -6.76 13.58 -3.23
N LEU A 341 -6.80 13.18 -4.50
CA LEU A 341 -8.02 13.24 -5.33
C LEU A 341 -9.10 12.27 -4.83
N GLU A 342 -10.33 12.78 -4.70
CA GLU A 342 -11.51 11.99 -4.35
C GLU A 342 -12.71 12.44 -5.17
N TRP A 343 -13.36 11.52 -5.86
CA TRP A 343 -14.57 11.80 -6.61
C TRP A 343 -15.79 11.97 -5.70
N SER A 344 -16.68 12.90 -6.04
CA SER A 344 -18.02 12.92 -5.48
C SER A 344 -18.79 11.65 -5.88
N LYS A 345 -19.73 11.21 -5.05
CA LYS A 345 -20.52 9.99 -5.30
C LYS A 345 -21.35 10.06 -6.58
N ASP A 346 -21.74 11.25 -7.03
CA ASP A 346 -22.49 11.50 -8.26
C ASP A 346 -21.59 11.70 -9.49
N SER A 347 -20.27 11.56 -9.33
CA SER A 347 -19.25 11.72 -10.37
C SER A 347 -19.17 13.11 -11.00
N LYS A 348 -19.78 14.13 -10.39
CA LYS A 348 -19.83 15.49 -10.96
C LYS A 348 -18.72 16.41 -10.45
N SER A 349 -18.02 16.02 -9.42
CA SER A 349 -16.97 16.84 -8.82
C SER A 349 -15.79 16.00 -8.35
N ILE A 350 -14.61 16.62 -8.29
CA ILE A 350 -13.42 16.09 -7.65
C ILE A 350 -13.08 16.98 -6.45
N TYR A 351 -12.91 16.38 -5.30
CA TYR A 351 -12.31 17.00 -4.13
C TYR A 351 -10.81 16.75 -4.13
N PHE A 352 -10.05 17.73 -3.67
CA PHE A 352 -8.61 17.63 -3.53
C PHE A 352 -8.13 18.50 -2.38
N VAL A 353 -6.93 18.22 -1.89
CA VAL A 353 -6.27 18.98 -0.84
C VAL A 353 -5.21 19.88 -1.46
N SER A 354 -5.10 21.09 -0.94
CA SER A 354 -4.06 22.04 -1.35
C SER A 354 -3.55 22.87 -0.17
N GLY A 355 -2.26 23.15 -0.18
CA GLY A 355 -1.64 24.11 0.74
C GLY A 355 -1.89 25.54 0.28
N ILE A 356 -2.50 26.36 1.13
CA ILE A 356 -2.72 27.77 0.86
C ILE A 356 -2.48 28.59 2.14
N ARG A 357 -1.68 29.67 2.06
CA ARG A 357 -1.41 30.60 3.18
C ARG A 357 -1.02 29.89 4.49
N ALA A 358 -0.16 28.86 4.39
CA ALA A 358 0.30 28.02 5.50
C ALA A 358 -0.79 27.16 6.17
N THR A 359 -1.91 26.93 5.52
CA THR A 359 -2.94 25.95 5.89
C THR A 359 -3.08 24.87 4.84
N GLN A 360 -3.70 23.75 5.19
CA GLN A 360 -4.15 22.72 4.26
C GLN A 360 -5.67 22.82 4.18
N GLU A 361 -6.20 22.99 2.96
CA GLU A 361 -7.62 23.19 2.73
C GLU A 361 -8.15 22.18 1.70
N ILE A 362 -9.45 21.89 1.77
CA ILE A 362 -10.14 21.03 0.82
C ILE A 362 -10.79 21.90 -0.24
N PHE A 363 -10.48 21.62 -1.48
CA PHE A 363 -11.05 22.28 -2.66
C PHE A 363 -11.97 21.33 -3.42
N ARG A 364 -12.81 21.88 -4.26
CA ARG A 364 -13.69 21.16 -5.15
C ARG A 364 -13.58 21.74 -6.56
N TYR A 365 -13.40 20.85 -7.51
CA TYR A 365 -13.56 21.16 -8.94
C TYR A 365 -14.84 20.49 -9.44
N ASP A 366 -15.75 21.29 -10.03
CA ASP A 366 -16.97 20.81 -10.65
C ASP A 366 -16.73 20.58 -12.14
N LEU A 367 -17.09 19.39 -12.65
CA LEU A 367 -17.06 19.16 -14.08
C LEU A 367 -18.10 20.10 -14.75
N ALA A 368 -17.70 20.70 -15.86
CA ALA A 368 -18.66 21.46 -16.68
C ALA A 368 -19.70 20.51 -17.25
N ASP A 369 -20.97 20.93 -17.21
CA ASP A 369 -22.12 20.23 -17.84
C ASP A 369 -21.99 20.17 -19.37
#